data_5189021659c208128864686b0a19980f
#
_entry.id   5189021659c208128864686b0a19980f
#
_cell.length_a   1.000
_cell.length_b   1.000
_cell.length_c   1.000
_cell.angle_alpha   90.00
_cell.angle_beta   90.00
_cell.angle_gamma   90.00
#
_symmetry.space_group_name_H-M   'P 1'
#
loop_
_entity.id
_entity.type
_entity.pdbx_description
1 polymer ?
#
loop_
_entity_poly.entity_id
_entity_poly.type
_entity_poly.pdbx_seq_one_letter_code
_entity_poly.pdbx_strand_id
1 'polypeptide(L)'
;DKLFWPGEISQEYGSYIKPYTLDLTYSGEKLVGKTVSFKTGDSETGTLTLNDVIPGEKETPISHIQLYENEEKGYYTFSGTNITMGGATVKYSGSITPKTMKLDLNVVMADPQKLVNKYDFALYEMVQDLTNEFHPVQYKGACYFDMKPKEGIGTDEASLMYLLGNLAPGILQTLIPQLIKDIKLEKDGTITAYYSSDPINEELLFLPLNGDEAEVVQKQIQTVIENRTYEKSPNGLAYWGQANNKLILKLNIPAIITEIIKNSQQQIDGELINGITEAILKTDPIRLKSLLSTLNAIVNNDILGYLVMVDDASFTALFNCIKNGIPMNITHTKDGHTYLYLDYQTLTPVINILSGIKVDLGGLSLDLAMIAEQWKLMQLFN
;
A
#
# COMPACT_ATOMS: atom_id res chain seq x y z
N ASP A 1 34.56 0.22 33.50
CA ASP A 1 33.24 -0.33 33.82
C ASP A 1 32.25 0.05 32.74
N LYS A 2 31.50 -0.94 32.23
CA LYS A 2 30.51 -0.72 31.20
C LYS A 2 29.15 -0.50 31.81
N LEU A 3 28.34 0.41 31.22
CA LEU A 3 26.98 0.67 31.69
C LEU A 3 26.09 -0.59 31.56
N PHE A 4 26.24 -1.31 30.43
CA PHE A 4 25.53 -2.58 30.20
C PHE A 4 26.48 -3.61 29.59
N TRP A 5 26.31 -4.88 29.96
CA TRP A 5 27.01 -5.99 29.33
C TRP A 5 26.44 -6.29 27.93
N PRO A 6 27.24 -6.87 27.01
CA PRO A 6 26.77 -7.15 25.65
C PRO A 6 25.46 -7.93 25.60
N GLY A 7 25.29 -8.96 26.44
CA GLY A 7 24.07 -9.77 26.45
C GLY A 7 22.83 -9.03 26.94
N GLU A 8 22.99 -7.94 27.68
CA GLU A 8 21.86 -7.15 28.16
C GLU A 8 21.23 -6.27 27.08
N ILE A 9 22.03 -5.84 26.10
CA ILE A 9 21.60 -4.94 25.02
C ILE A 9 21.60 -5.60 23.64
N SER A 10 21.94 -6.89 23.54
CA SER A 10 21.87 -7.68 22.30
C SER A 10 20.50 -8.33 22.19
N GLN A 11 19.48 -7.53 21.86
CA GLN A 11 18.07 -7.91 21.84
C GLN A 11 17.40 -7.51 20.54
N GLU A 12 16.22 -8.07 20.31
CA GLU A 12 15.26 -7.59 19.32
C GLU A 12 14.24 -6.68 20.02
N TYR A 13 14.19 -5.41 19.59
CA TYR A 13 13.29 -4.40 20.13
C TYR A 13 12.11 -4.20 19.20
N GLY A 14 10.90 -4.20 19.75
CA GLY A 14 9.68 -3.97 19.00
C GLY A 14 8.62 -3.38 19.91
N SER A 15 7.71 -2.59 19.36
CA SER A 15 6.65 -1.91 20.13
C SER A 15 5.78 -2.89 20.91
N TYR A 16 5.72 -4.14 20.47
CA TYR A 16 4.88 -5.20 21.05
C TYR A 16 5.66 -6.41 21.54
N ILE A 17 6.98 -6.32 21.54
CA ILE A 17 7.86 -7.38 22.09
C ILE A 17 8.19 -7.05 23.54
N LYS A 18 7.46 -7.63 24.46
CA LYS A 18 7.73 -7.44 25.88
C LYS A 18 8.84 -8.38 26.35
N PRO A 19 9.78 -7.88 27.16
CA PRO A 19 9.86 -6.55 27.75
C PRO A 19 10.60 -5.51 26.90
N TYR A 20 10.97 -5.84 25.65
CA TYR A 20 11.84 -5.03 24.79
C TYR A 20 11.02 -4.09 23.92
N THR A 21 10.93 -2.84 24.31
CA THR A 21 10.13 -1.82 23.60
C THR A 21 10.95 -1.03 22.61
N LEU A 22 10.32 -0.61 21.53
CA LEU A 22 10.90 0.23 20.47
C LEU A 22 10.05 1.49 20.27
N ASP A 23 10.70 2.64 20.34
CA ASP A 23 10.15 3.91 19.90
C ASP A 23 10.88 4.32 18.62
N LEU A 24 10.28 4.03 17.48
CA LEU A 24 10.84 4.26 16.15
C LEU A 24 10.12 5.41 15.46
N THR A 25 10.88 6.37 14.94
CA THR A 25 10.35 7.39 14.05
C THR A 25 11.03 7.32 12.67
N TYR A 26 10.25 7.61 11.65
CA TYR A 26 10.68 7.70 10.26
C TYR A 26 10.26 9.07 9.72
N SER A 27 11.25 9.90 9.37
CA SER A 27 11.00 11.30 8.97
C SER A 27 10.14 12.08 9.97
N GLY A 28 10.37 11.86 11.26
CA GLY A 28 9.67 12.54 12.35
C GLY A 28 8.32 11.93 12.75
N GLU A 29 7.80 10.98 12.00
CA GLU A 29 6.53 10.30 12.30
C GLU A 29 6.76 8.94 12.95
N LYS A 30 5.93 8.58 13.92
CA LYS A 30 6.02 7.27 14.57
C LYS A 30 5.75 6.15 13.57
N LEU A 31 6.64 5.16 13.57
CA LEU A 31 6.50 3.95 12.76
C LEU A 31 6.32 2.76 13.69
N VAL A 32 5.07 2.31 13.82
CA VAL A 32 4.66 1.23 14.72
C VAL A 32 4.58 -0.08 13.96
N GLY A 33 4.80 -1.20 14.65
CA GLY A 33 4.68 -2.53 14.07
C GLY A 33 5.94 -3.02 13.36
N LYS A 34 7.08 -2.43 13.67
CA LYS A 34 8.40 -2.85 13.18
C LYS A 34 9.26 -3.35 14.32
N THR A 35 10.28 -4.12 13.97
CA THR A 35 11.31 -4.56 14.91
C THR A 35 12.68 -4.10 14.46
N VAL A 36 13.56 -3.89 15.43
CA VAL A 36 14.95 -3.53 15.23
C VAL A 36 15.79 -4.40 16.15
N SER A 37 16.74 -5.11 15.60
CA SER A 37 17.66 -5.93 16.36
C SER A 37 18.98 -5.20 16.57
N PHE A 38 19.54 -5.32 17.75
CA PHE A 38 20.86 -4.83 18.06
C PHE A 38 21.75 -5.98 18.55
N LYS A 39 22.99 -6.02 18.10
CA LYS A 39 23.96 -7.04 18.50
C LYS A 39 25.31 -6.41 18.74
N THR A 40 25.88 -6.70 19.89
CA THR A 40 27.24 -6.24 20.24
C THR A 40 28.02 -7.37 20.93
N GLY A 41 29.32 -7.40 20.73
CA GLY A 41 30.22 -8.32 21.42
C GLY A 41 31.01 -7.68 22.56
N ASP A 42 31.05 -6.35 22.62
CA ASP A 42 31.90 -5.60 23.54
C ASP A 42 31.22 -4.42 24.24
N SER A 43 29.99 -4.11 23.93
CA SER A 43 29.24 -2.92 24.37
C SER A 43 29.90 -1.59 23.98
N GLU A 44 30.80 -1.60 23.01
CA GLU A 44 31.47 -0.41 22.47
C GLU A 44 31.02 -0.17 21.03
N THR A 45 30.98 -1.24 20.24
CA THR A 45 30.49 -1.21 18.86
C THR A 45 29.43 -2.29 18.63
N GLY A 46 28.54 -2.07 17.72
CA GLY A 46 27.51 -3.04 17.41
C GLY A 46 26.92 -2.93 16.02
N THR A 47 26.01 -3.83 15.72
CA THR A 47 25.26 -3.87 14.50
C THR A 47 23.78 -3.68 14.81
N LEU A 48 23.18 -2.71 14.14
CA LEU A 48 21.75 -2.44 14.15
C LEU A 48 21.15 -3.04 12.89
N THR A 49 20.11 -3.87 13.04
CA THR A 49 19.40 -4.43 11.90
C THR A 49 17.95 -3.93 11.91
N LEU A 50 17.60 -3.17 10.89
CA LEU A 50 16.23 -2.69 10.67
C LEU A 50 15.46 -3.79 9.95
N ASN A 51 14.38 -4.29 10.53
CA ASN A 51 13.59 -5.37 9.96
C ASN A 51 12.35 -4.80 9.26
N ASP A 52 12.32 -4.87 7.93
CA ASP A 52 11.22 -4.38 7.08
C ASP A 52 10.86 -2.90 7.36
N VAL A 53 11.87 -2.08 7.59
CA VAL A 53 11.72 -0.64 7.88
C VAL A 53 11.94 0.21 6.64
N ILE A 54 13.04 -0.02 5.93
CA ILE A 54 13.37 0.72 4.71
C ILE A 54 12.56 0.12 3.55
N PRO A 55 11.72 0.92 2.87
CA PRO A 55 10.88 0.39 1.80
C PRO A 55 11.69 -0.33 0.73
N GLY A 56 11.27 -1.54 0.36
CA GLY A 56 11.97 -2.38 -0.60
C GLY A 56 13.08 -3.27 -0.02
N GLU A 57 13.40 -3.15 1.25
CA GLU A 57 14.43 -3.96 1.93
C GLU A 57 13.80 -4.77 3.07
N LYS A 58 13.99 -6.08 3.06
CA LYS A 58 13.51 -6.95 4.16
C LYS A 58 14.29 -6.73 5.44
N GLU A 59 15.60 -6.63 5.32
CA GLU A 59 16.54 -6.38 6.39
C GLU A 59 17.54 -5.33 5.96
N THR A 60 17.84 -4.39 6.85
CA THR A 60 18.83 -3.37 6.61
C THR A 60 19.84 -3.39 7.75
N PRO A 61 20.98 -4.07 7.59
CA PRO A 61 22.02 -4.07 8.62
C PRO A 61 22.82 -2.76 8.54
N ILE A 62 23.10 -2.21 9.71
CA ILE A 62 23.99 -1.06 9.89
C ILE A 62 25.08 -1.50 10.84
N SER A 63 26.27 -1.72 10.30
CA SER A 63 27.41 -2.24 11.05
C SER A 63 28.29 -1.12 11.61
N HIS A 64 29.18 -1.48 12.54
CA HIS A 64 30.15 -0.59 13.13
C HIS A 64 29.55 0.65 13.81
N ILE A 65 28.41 0.47 14.44
CA ILE A 65 27.79 1.53 15.24
C ILE A 65 28.60 1.73 16.52
N GLN A 66 29.06 2.97 16.74
CA GLN A 66 29.76 3.35 17.96
C GLN A 66 28.75 3.69 19.05
N LEU A 67 28.88 3.06 20.22
CA LEU A 67 28.10 3.35 21.40
C LEU A 67 28.81 4.37 22.29
N TYR A 68 28.06 5.35 22.76
CA TYR A 68 28.54 6.35 23.71
C TYR A 68 27.75 6.26 25.01
N GLU A 69 28.44 6.16 26.12
CA GLU A 69 27.79 6.11 27.44
C GLU A 69 27.26 7.48 27.87
N ASN A 70 26.03 7.49 28.34
CA ASN A 70 25.46 8.60 29.09
C ASN A 70 25.13 8.09 30.49
N GLU A 71 26.12 8.14 31.40
CA GLU A 71 25.99 7.60 32.75
C GLU A 71 24.90 8.32 33.56
N GLU A 72 24.77 9.62 33.37
CA GLU A 72 23.77 10.43 34.08
C GLU A 72 22.35 10.00 33.75
N LYS A 73 22.06 9.72 32.44
CA LYS A 73 20.74 9.32 31.99
C LYS A 73 20.54 7.80 31.95
N GLY A 74 21.60 7.02 32.09
CA GLY A 74 21.53 5.57 32.19
C GLY A 74 21.27 4.85 30.87
N TYR A 75 21.79 5.36 29.74
CA TYR A 75 21.67 4.70 28.44
C TYR A 75 22.92 4.93 27.57
N TYR A 76 23.09 4.08 26.57
CA TYR A 76 24.00 4.37 25.47
C TYR A 76 23.30 5.19 24.38
N THR A 77 24.04 6.08 23.73
CA THR A 77 23.60 6.78 22.53
C THR A 77 24.42 6.39 21.34
N PHE A 78 23.85 6.51 20.17
CA PHE A 78 24.50 6.26 18.90
C PHE A 78 23.88 7.10 17.80
N SER A 79 24.68 7.45 16.80
CA SER A 79 24.22 8.18 15.62
C SER A 79 25.18 7.97 14.45
N GLY A 80 24.71 8.19 13.27
CA GLY A 80 25.51 8.10 12.06
C GLY A 80 24.71 8.18 10.79
N THR A 81 25.39 7.91 9.70
CA THR A 81 24.78 7.84 8.36
C THR A 81 25.26 6.57 7.67
N ASN A 82 24.34 5.85 7.04
CA ASN A 82 24.63 4.62 6.34
C ASN A 82 23.95 4.62 4.98
N ILE A 83 24.64 4.06 3.99
CA ILE A 83 24.05 3.78 2.67
C ILE A 83 23.69 2.30 2.64
N THR A 84 22.43 1.99 2.39
CA THR A 84 21.91 0.63 2.40
C THR A 84 22.29 -0.12 1.12
N MET A 85 22.06 -1.44 1.11
CA MET A 85 22.26 -2.26 -0.10
C MET A 85 21.38 -1.79 -1.27
N GLY A 86 20.20 -1.30 -1.00
CA GLY A 86 19.31 -0.72 -2.01
C GLY A 86 19.66 0.70 -2.42
N GLY A 87 20.69 1.30 -1.83
CA GLY A 87 21.17 2.64 -2.17
C GLY A 87 20.50 3.79 -1.41
N ALA A 88 19.60 3.49 -0.46
CA ALA A 88 19.02 4.53 0.39
C ALA A 88 20.06 5.08 1.37
N THR A 89 20.03 6.37 1.61
CA THR A 89 20.84 7.02 2.64
C THR A 89 20.03 7.14 3.91
N VAL A 90 20.49 6.50 4.98
CA VAL A 90 19.81 6.47 6.28
C VAL A 90 20.63 7.23 7.29
N LYS A 91 20.10 8.35 7.77
CA LYS A 91 20.66 9.07 8.91
C LYS A 91 19.93 8.60 10.15
N TYR A 92 20.65 8.03 11.10
CA TYR A 92 20.07 7.44 12.30
C TYR A 92 20.62 8.08 13.56
N SER A 93 19.79 8.12 14.59
CA SER A 93 20.14 8.59 15.92
C SER A 93 19.27 7.87 16.93
N GLY A 94 19.85 7.38 18.01
CA GLY A 94 19.09 6.62 18.97
C GLY A 94 19.75 6.49 20.34
N SER A 95 19.00 5.84 21.22
CA SER A 95 19.47 5.43 22.55
C SER A 95 19.01 4.01 22.85
N ILE A 96 19.79 3.30 23.65
CA ILE A 96 19.51 1.90 23.98
C ILE A 96 19.75 1.63 25.46
N THR A 97 18.82 0.87 26.04
CA THR A 97 18.91 0.23 27.35
C THR A 97 18.59 -1.25 27.19
N PRO A 98 18.75 -2.08 28.24
CA PRO A 98 18.36 -3.49 28.14
C PRO A 98 16.89 -3.74 27.75
N LYS A 99 16.00 -2.80 28.04
CA LYS A 99 14.55 -2.97 27.80
C LYS A 99 13.97 -2.03 26.77
N THR A 100 14.70 -0.99 26.38
CA THR A 100 14.15 0.06 25.50
C THR A 100 15.13 0.47 24.44
N MET A 101 14.63 0.76 23.26
CA MET A 101 15.37 1.45 22.21
C MET A 101 14.51 2.59 21.69
N LYS A 102 15.11 3.77 21.58
CA LYS A 102 14.59 4.90 20.84
C LYS A 102 15.43 5.06 19.58
N LEU A 103 14.81 5.17 18.43
CA LEU A 103 15.50 5.27 17.15
C LEU A 103 14.78 6.23 16.23
N ASP A 104 15.48 7.26 15.79
CA ASP A 104 14.98 8.25 14.84
C ASP A 104 15.72 8.07 13.51
N LEU A 105 14.98 7.91 12.43
CA LEU A 105 15.50 7.72 11.08
C LEU A 105 15.08 8.86 10.17
N ASN A 106 16.05 9.38 9.42
CA ASN A 106 15.80 10.25 8.26
C ASN A 106 16.40 9.57 7.03
N VAL A 107 15.56 9.39 6.03
CA VAL A 107 15.89 8.56 4.87
C VAL A 107 15.80 9.38 3.60
N VAL A 108 16.75 9.15 2.70
CA VAL A 108 16.68 9.62 1.31
C VAL A 108 16.77 8.37 0.44
N MET A 109 15.70 8.09 -0.31
CA MET A 109 15.63 6.92 -1.17
C MET A 109 16.56 7.07 -2.38
N ALA A 110 17.15 5.95 -2.82
CA ALA A 110 17.71 5.88 -4.15
C ALA A 110 16.58 6.03 -5.17
N ASP A 111 16.81 6.83 -6.20
CA ASP A 111 15.80 7.07 -7.23
C ASP A 111 16.41 7.03 -8.64
N PRO A 112 16.97 5.86 -9.05
CA PRO A 112 17.61 5.74 -10.36
C PRO A 112 16.64 5.88 -11.52
N GLN A 113 15.35 5.59 -11.33
CA GLN A 113 14.31 5.71 -12.34
C GLN A 113 13.53 7.02 -12.28
N LYS A 114 13.95 7.95 -11.41
CA LYS A 114 13.33 9.27 -11.25
C LYS A 114 11.82 9.16 -10.94
N LEU A 115 11.47 8.36 -9.96
CA LEU A 115 10.09 8.13 -9.55
C LEU A 115 9.55 9.21 -8.62
N VAL A 116 10.42 9.98 -7.96
CA VAL A 116 10.00 11.09 -7.09
C VAL A 116 9.27 12.13 -7.92
N ASN A 117 7.96 12.18 -7.77
CA ASN A 117 7.11 13.10 -8.50
C ASN A 117 5.67 13.05 -7.96
N LYS A 118 4.86 13.96 -8.47
CA LYS A 118 3.42 13.92 -8.34
C LYS A 118 2.83 13.13 -9.50
N TYR A 119 1.93 12.21 -9.21
CA TYR A 119 1.25 11.37 -10.20
C TYR A 119 -0.24 11.66 -10.16
N ASP A 120 -0.79 11.95 -11.31
CA ASP A 120 -2.21 12.12 -11.51
C ASP A 120 -2.82 10.79 -12.00
N PHE A 121 -4.11 10.60 -11.75
CA PHE A 121 -4.83 9.50 -12.38
C PHE A 121 -5.13 9.87 -13.84
N ALA A 122 -5.00 8.88 -14.73
CA ALA A 122 -5.29 9.07 -16.14
C ALA A 122 -6.75 9.52 -16.32
N LEU A 123 -6.95 10.52 -17.17
CA LEU A 123 -8.27 11.05 -17.47
C LEU A 123 -9.11 10.01 -18.22
N TYR A 124 -10.42 10.04 -17.98
CA TYR A 124 -11.36 9.22 -18.72
C TYR A 124 -11.28 9.53 -20.24
N GLU A 125 -11.13 8.48 -21.03
CA GLU A 125 -11.07 8.58 -22.48
C GLU A 125 -11.81 7.38 -23.10
N MET A 126 -12.61 7.61 -24.09
CA MET A 126 -13.23 6.58 -24.90
C MET A 126 -12.48 6.48 -26.23
N VAL A 127 -11.94 5.29 -26.51
CA VAL A 127 -11.14 5.01 -27.70
C VAL A 127 -11.86 4.00 -28.57
N GLN A 128 -12.00 4.29 -29.88
CA GLN A 128 -12.48 3.33 -30.85
C GLN A 128 -11.31 2.55 -31.47
N ASP A 129 -11.41 1.23 -31.43
CA ASP A 129 -10.49 0.34 -32.12
C ASP A 129 -11.31 -0.56 -33.06
N LEU A 130 -11.43 -0.15 -34.30
CA LEU A 130 -12.20 -0.86 -35.33
C LEU A 130 -11.56 -2.19 -35.75
N THR A 131 -10.31 -2.44 -35.38
CA THR A 131 -9.62 -3.71 -35.65
C THR A 131 -9.98 -4.79 -34.64
N ASN A 132 -10.56 -4.41 -33.51
CA ASN A 132 -10.97 -5.34 -32.45
C ASN A 132 -12.46 -5.66 -32.58
N GLU A 133 -12.77 -6.86 -33.06
CA GLU A 133 -14.15 -7.33 -33.25
C GLU A 133 -14.94 -7.42 -31.94
N PHE A 134 -14.25 -7.76 -30.82
CA PHE A 134 -14.89 -7.95 -29.54
C PHE A 134 -14.94 -6.67 -28.68
N HIS A 135 -14.01 -5.74 -28.91
CA HIS A 135 -13.86 -4.50 -28.14
C HIS A 135 -13.71 -3.28 -29.04
N PRO A 136 -14.74 -2.98 -29.90
CA PRO A 136 -14.64 -1.84 -30.82
C PRO A 136 -14.59 -0.49 -30.09
N VAL A 137 -15.09 -0.43 -28.86
CA VAL A 137 -15.00 0.74 -27.98
C VAL A 137 -14.34 0.35 -26.70
N GLN A 138 -13.30 1.06 -26.30
CA GLN A 138 -12.58 0.88 -25.05
C GLN A 138 -12.63 2.12 -24.20
N TYR A 139 -12.82 1.95 -22.90
CA TYR A 139 -12.72 3.04 -21.94
C TYR A 139 -11.34 2.98 -21.30
N LYS A 140 -10.59 4.06 -21.42
CA LYS A 140 -9.29 4.22 -20.79
C LYS A 140 -9.35 5.33 -19.74
N GLY A 141 -8.56 5.20 -18.70
CA GLY A 141 -8.50 6.17 -17.63
C GLY A 141 -7.71 5.67 -16.45
N ALA A 142 -8.06 6.14 -15.27
CA ALA A 142 -7.41 5.74 -14.02
C ALA A 142 -7.51 4.24 -13.75
N CYS A 143 -8.59 3.63 -14.17
CA CYS A 143 -8.77 2.19 -14.09
C CYS A 143 -8.95 1.62 -15.50
N TYR A 144 -8.25 0.57 -15.78
CA TYR A 144 -8.21 -0.03 -17.10
C TYR A 144 -8.07 -1.55 -16.98
N PHE A 145 -9.01 -2.27 -17.59
CA PHE A 145 -8.94 -3.72 -17.72
C PHE A 145 -8.55 -4.09 -19.14
N ASP A 146 -7.38 -4.68 -19.29
CA ASP A 146 -6.97 -5.31 -20.53
C ASP A 146 -7.12 -6.82 -20.34
N MET A 147 -8.31 -7.33 -20.61
CA MET A 147 -8.63 -8.74 -20.50
C MET A 147 -8.51 -9.40 -21.87
N LYS A 148 -7.57 -10.33 -21.97
CA LYS A 148 -7.40 -11.14 -23.16
C LYS A 148 -8.11 -12.47 -22.97
N PRO A 149 -9.06 -12.84 -23.84
CA PRO A 149 -9.73 -14.13 -23.75
C PRO A 149 -8.75 -15.28 -23.99
N LYS A 150 -8.94 -16.36 -23.25
CA LYS A 150 -8.21 -17.61 -23.52
C LYS A 150 -8.69 -18.23 -24.83
N GLU A 151 -7.81 -18.99 -25.47
CA GLU A 151 -8.13 -19.72 -26.69
C GLU A 151 -9.30 -20.69 -26.44
N GLY A 152 -10.22 -20.80 -27.39
CA GLY A 152 -11.38 -21.67 -27.29
C GLY A 152 -12.61 -21.12 -26.58
N ILE A 153 -12.58 -19.86 -26.16
CA ILE A 153 -13.75 -19.20 -25.56
C ILE A 153 -14.79 -18.88 -26.65
N GLY A 154 -16.04 -19.20 -26.37
CA GLY A 154 -17.16 -18.92 -27.27
C GLY A 154 -17.51 -17.44 -27.40
N THR A 155 -18.35 -17.11 -28.38
CA THR A 155 -18.75 -15.74 -28.68
C THR A 155 -19.52 -15.10 -27.53
N ASP A 156 -20.36 -15.87 -26.83
CA ASP A 156 -21.16 -15.35 -25.71
C ASP A 156 -20.29 -14.97 -24.51
N GLU A 157 -19.30 -15.79 -24.16
CA GLU A 157 -18.35 -15.49 -23.11
C GLU A 157 -17.48 -14.28 -23.49
N ALA A 158 -17.03 -14.16 -24.73
CA ALA A 158 -16.28 -13.02 -25.22
C ALA A 158 -17.10 -11.72 -25.15
N SER A 159 -18.39 -11.77 -25.49
CA SER A 159 -19.29 -10.62 -25.37
C SER A 159 -19.52 -10.20 -23.91
N LEU A 160 -19.60 -11.17 -23.00
CA LEU A 160 -19.73 -10.92 -21.59
C LEU A 160 -18.42 -10.32 -21.01
N MET A 161 -17.25 -10.80 -21.43
CA MET A 161 -15.97 -10.18 -21.11
C MET A 161 -15.90 -8.73 -21.55
N TYR A 162 -16.39 -8.45 -22.76
CA TYR A 162 -16.45 -7.08 -23.28
C TYR A 162 -17.32 -6.19 -22.39
N LEU A 163 -18.51 -6.66 -22.01
CA LEU A 163 -19.40 -5.93 -21.13
C LEU A 163 -18.74 -5.64 -19.78
N LEU A 164 -18.15 -6.65 -19.14
CA LEU A 164 -17.47 -6.50 -17.85
C LEU A 164 -16.22 -5.63 -17.98
N GLY A 165 -15.46 -5.78 -19.06
CA GLY A 165 -14.27 -4.98 -19.33
C GLY A 165 -14.53 -3.50 -19.56
N ASN A 166 -15.77 -3.14 -19.92
CA ASN A 166 -16.18 -1.74 -20.08
C ASN A 166 -16.94 -1.22 -18.86
N LEU A 167 -17.81 -2.04 -18.27
CA LEU A 167 -18.65 -1.65 -17.14
C LEU A 167 -17.82 -1.30 -15.91
N ALA A 168 -16.95 -2.19 -15.47
CA ALA A 168 -16.14 -1.99 -14.26
C ALA A 168 -15.14 -0.83 -14.41
N PRO A 169 -14.34 -0.72 -15.50
CA PRO A 169 -13.50 0.44 -15.71
C PRO A 169 -14.29 1.76 -15.80
N GLY A 170 -15.42 1.75 -16.45
CA GLY A 170 -16.27 2.93 -16.57
C GLY A 170 -16.72 3.46 -15.20
N ILE A 171 -17.15 2.58 -14.31
CA ILE A 171 -17.53 2.93 -12.95
C ILE A 171 -16.32 3.42 -12.15
N LEU A 172 -15.19 2.69 -12.20
CA LEU A 172 -13.99 3.03 -11.43
C LEU A 172 -13.33 4.31 -11.91
N GLN A 173 -13.40 4.61 -13.20
CA GLN A 173 -12.88 5.87 -13.74
C GLN A 173 -13.63 7.11 -13.25
N THR A 174 -14.89 6.96 -12.88
CA THR A 174 -15.67 8.05 -12.30
C THR A 174 -15.61 8.05 -10.77
N LEU A 175 -15.37 6.90 -10.15
CA LEU A 175 -15.25 6.77 -8.70
C LEU A 175 -13.88 7.26 -8.18
N ILE A 176 -12.79 6.81 -8.79
CA ILE A 176 -11.44 7.12 -8.31
C ILE A 176 -11.16 8.62 -8.23
N PRO A 177 -11.48 9.44 -9.25
CA PRO A 177 -11.28 10.88 -9.16
C PRO A 177 -12.10 11.57 -8.07
N GLN A 178 -13.22 10.99 -7.66
CA GLN A 178 -14.00 11.51 -6.54
C GLN A 178 -13.33 11.24 -5.19
N LEU A 179 -12.50 10.21 -5.10
CA LEU A 179 -11.81 9.81 -3.88
C LEU A 179 -10.41 10.41 -3.78
N ILE A 180 -9.65 10.37 -4.86
CA ILE A 180 -8.22 10.74 -4.88
C ILE A 180 -7.95 11.63 -6.09
N LYS A 181 -7.31 12.76 -5.83
CA LYS A 181 -6.90 13.70 -6.88
C LYS A 181 -5.54 13.35 -7.46
N ASP A 182 -4.56 13.13 -6.58
CA ASP A 182 -3.19 12.80 -6.97
C ASP A 182 -2.48 12.03 -5.87
N ILE A 183 -1.35 11.44 -6.24
CA ILE A 183 -0.44 10.73 -5.34
C ILE A 183 0.95 11.30 -5.55
N LYS A 184 1.68 11.55 -4.47
CA LYS A 184 3.04 12.03 -4.52
C LYS A 184 3.99 11.02 -3.90
N LEU A 185 5.02 10.64 -4.64
CA LEU A 185 6.16 9.89 -4.15
C LEU A 185 7.21 10.88 -3.66
N GLU A 186 7.50 10.87 -2.36
CA GLU A 186 8.42 11.78 -1.71
C GLU A 186 9.85 11.22 -1.73
N LYS A 187 10.84 12.10 -1.63
CA LYS A 187 12.26 11.72 -1.62
C LYS A 187 12.65 10.78 -0.47
N ASP A 188 11.95 10.88 0.64
CA ASP A 188 12.23 10.08 1.84
C ASP A 188 11.57 8.69 1.82
N GLY A 189 10.89 8.32 0.74
CA GLY A 189 10.19 7.05 0.64
C GLY A 189 8.77 7.07 1.15
N THR A 190 8.27 8.22 1.62
CA THR A 190 6.86 8.34 1.99
C THR A 190 5.98 8.60 0.77
N ILE A 191 4.73 8.20 0.87
CA ILE A 191 3.70 8.49 -0.12
C ILE A 191 2.64 9.35 0.54
N THR A 192 2.28 10.44 -0.13
CA THR A 192 1.16 11.28 0.26
C THR A 192 0.15 11.35 -0.87
N ALA A 193 -1.11 11.60 -0.53
CA ALA A 193 -2.18 11.72 -1.49
C ALA A 193 -3.07 12.91 -1.13
N TYR A 194 -3.70 13.51 -2.13
CA TYR A 194 -4.84 14.40 -1.91
C TYR A 194 -6.10 13.59 -2.12
N TYR A 195 -6.93 13.52 -1.09
CA TYR A 195 -8.14 12.71 -1.07
C TYR A 195 -9.35 13.53 -0.63
N SER A 196 -10.53 13.04 -0.98
CA SER A 196 -11.79 13.68 -0.61
C SER A 196 -12.64 12.72 0.22
N SER A 197 -13.19 13.22 1.30
CA SER A 197 -14.21 12.53 2.11
C SER A 197 -15.62 13.04 1.84
N ASP A 198 -15.79 13.92 0.85
CA ASP A 198 -17.11 14.34 0.41
C ASP A 198 -17.95 13.15 -0.07
N PRO A 199 -19.27 13.17 0.08
CA PRO A 199 -20.14 12.10 -0.41
C PRO A 199 -19.91 11.81 -1.88
N ILE A 200 -19.95 10.53 -2.25
CA ILE A 200 -19.80 10.10 -3.64
C ILE A 200 -21.08 10.51 -4.41
N ASN A 201 -20.86 11.12 -5.56
CA ASN A 201 -21.94 11.34 -6.52
C ASN A 201 -22.20 10.04 -7.30
N GLU A 202 -23.22 9.29 -6.90
CA GLU A 202 -23.54 8.00 -7.50
C GLU A 202 -23.99 8.11 -8.97
N GLU A 203 -24.60 9.23 -9.37
CA GLU A 203 -25.04 9.44 -10.75
C GLU A 203 -23.86 9.45 -11.72
N LEU A 204 -22.70 9.96 -11.29
CA LEU A 204 -21.48 9.93 -12.11
C LEU A 204 -20.98 8.54 -12.41
N LEU A 205 -21.21 7.57 -11.53
CA LEU A 205 -20.65 6.22 -11.67
C LEU A 205 -21.17 5.53 -12.93
N PHE A 206 -22.38 5.85 -13.35
CA PHE A 206 -23.05 5.24 -14.49
C PHE A 206 -23.07 6.11 -15.75
N LEU A 207 -22.54 7.33 -15.70
CA LEU A 207 -22.49 8.23 -16.86
C LEU A 207 -21.87 7.61 -18.12
N PRO A 208 -20.73 6.89 -18.00
CA PRO A 208 -20.14 6.28 -19.20
C PRO A 208 -21.03 5.24 -19.88
N LEU A 209 -22.05 4.73 -19.19
CA LEU A 209 -22.96 3.71 -19.70
C LEU A 209 -24.23 4.28 -20.35
N ASN A 210 -24.45 5.60 -20.25
CA ASN A 210 -25.66 6.25 -20.76
C ASN A 210 -25.60 6.52 -22.27
N GLY A 211 -24.50 6.15 -22.94
CA GLY A 211 -24.35 6.35 -24.39
C GLY A 211 -24.00 7.76 -24.81
N ASP A 212 -23.69 8.65 -23.87
CA ASP A 212 -23.24 10.00 -24.15
C ASP A 212 -21.82 9.99 -24.76
N GLU A 213 -21.52 11.03 -25.53
CA GLU A 213 -20.18 11.21 -26.10
C GLU A 213 -19.13 11.39 -25.00
N ALA A 214 -17.91 10.89 -25.23
CA ALA A 214 -16.82 10.91 -24.25
C ALA A 214 -16.50 12.34 -23.77
N GLU A 215 -16.56 13.33 -24.62
CA GLU A 215 -16.33 14.73 -24.25
C GLU A 215 -17.39 15.25 -23.26
N VAL A 216 -18.62 14.89 -23.44
CA VAL A 216 -19.72 15.27 -22.54
C VAL A 216 -19.53 14.65 -21.18
N VAL A 217 -19.25 13.35 -21.13
CA VAL A 217 -18.98 12.61 -19.89
C VAL A 217 -17.76 13.19 -19.16
N GLN A 218 -16.69 13.45 -19.87
CA GLN A 218 -15.46 14.02 -19.34
C GLN A 218 -15.69 15.39 -18.69
N LYS A 219 -16.46 16.24 -19.34
CA LYS A 219 -16.80 17.57 -18.84
C LYS A 219 -17.67 17.50 -17.56
N GLN A 220 -18.61 16.59 -17.51
CA GLN A 220 -19.44 16.38 -16.33
C GLN A 220 -18.61 15.88 -15.15
N ILE A 221 -17.68 14.92 -15.38
CA ILE A 221 -16.77 14.43 -14.36
C ILE A 221 -15.90 15.56 -13.84
N GLN A 222 -15.30 16.36 -14.71
CA GLN A 222 -14.46 17.50 -14.34
C GLN A 222 -15.22 18.51 -13.48
N THR A 223 -16.46 18.84 -13.84
CA THR A 223 -17.28 19.78 -13.08
C THR A 223 -17.53 19.29 -11.64
N VAL A 224 -17.80 18.00 -11.46
CA VAL A 224 -18.01 17.44 -10.14
C VAL A 224 -16.70 17.42 -9.33
N ILE A 225 -15.59 17.04 -9.94
CA ILE A 225 -14.28 17.01 -9.30
C ILE A 225 -13.85 18.41 -8.84
N GLU A 226 -14.04 19.43 -9.69
CA GLU A 226 -13.71 20.83 -9.36
C GLU A 226 -14.48 21.35 -8.14
N ASN A 227 -15.66 20.83 -7.89
CA ASN A 227 -16.49 21.23 -6.75
C ASN A 227 -16.26 20.40 -5.48
N ARG A 228 -15.36 19.40 -5.54
CA ARG A 228 -15.03 18.57 -4.37
C ARG A 228 -13.89 19.20 -3.57
N THR A 229 -13.92 18.96 -2.25
CA THR A 229 -12.84 19.37 -1.36
C THR A 229 -11.85 18.23 -1.19
N TYR A 230 -10.58 18.49 -1.52
CA TYR A 230 -9.49 17.55 -1.32
C TYR A 230 -8.55 18.06 -0.24
N GLU A 231 -8.09 17.15 0.59
CA GLU A 231 -7.12 17.44 1.64
C GLU A 231 -5.96 16.44 1.61
N LYS A 232 -4.83 16.87 2.12
CA LYS A 232 -3.63 16.03 2.17
C LYS A 232 -3.82 14.88 3.16
N SER A 233 -3.46 13.67 2.76
CA SER A 233 -3.46 12.51 3.64
C SER A 233 -2.45 12.68 4.79
N PRO A 234 -2.69 12.05 5.95
CA PRO A 234 -1.67 11.96 6.99
C PRO A 234 -0.38 11.33 6.46
N ASN A 235 0.76 11.76 7.00
CA ASN A 235 2.04 11.13 6.69
C ASN A 235 2.13 9.74 7.35
N GLY A 236 2.93 8.87 6.76
CA GLY A 236 3.24 7.57 7.36
C GLY A 236 2.23 6.47 7.13
N LEU A 237 1.24 6.65 6.24
CA LEU A 237 0.28 5.60 5.87
C LEU A 237 0.81 4.65 4.81
N ALA A 238 1.67 5.12 3.93
CA ALA A 238 2.24 4.35 2.83
C ALA A 238 3.65 4.80 2.52
N TYR A 239 4.43 3.85 1.98
CA TYR A 239 5.84 4.04 1.62
C TYR A 239 6.12 3.40 0.27
N TRP A 240 7.14 3.90 -0.42
CA TRP A 240 7.61 3.35 -1.68
C TRP A 240 9.10 3.05 -1.64
N GLY A 241 9.49 2.02 -2.35
CA GLY A 241 10.87 1.68 -2.62
C GLY A 241 11.01 1.08 -4.01
N GLN A 242 12.19 0.68 -4.37
CA GLN A 242 12.47 0.00 -5.63
C GLN A 242 13.17 -1.33 -5.36
N ALA A 243 12.71 -2.37 -6.03
CA ALA A 243 13.34 -3.68 -6.02
C ALA A 243 13.02 -4.38 -7.34
N ASN A 244 14.01 -5.07 -7.93
CA ASN A 244 13.84 -5.85 -9.16
C ASN A 244 13.23 -5.03 -10.32
N ASN A 245 13.65 -3.78 -10.46
CA ASN A 245 13.16 -2.82 -11.46
C ASN A 245 11.66 -2.48 -11.34
N LYS A 246 11.06 -2.74 -10.18
CA LYS A 246 9.68 -2.39 -9.88
C LYS A 246 9.61 -1.40 -8.73
N LEU A 247 8.55 -0.61 -8.72
CA LEU A 247 8.16 0.14 -7.54
C LEU A 247 7.54 -0.84 -6.54
N ILE A 248 7.94 -0.78 -5.29
CA ILE A 248 7.33 -1.54 -4.21
C ILE A 248 6.52 -0.60 -3.34
N LEU A 249 5.22 -0.83 -3.30
CA LEU A 249 4.29 -0.10 -2.44
C LEU A 249 4.15 -0.83 -1.10
N LYS A 250 4.45 -0.14 -0.01
CA LYS A 250 4.30 -0.67 1.35
C LYS A 250 3.21 0.12 2.06
N LEU A 251 2.20 -0.57 2.55
CA LEU A 251 1.15 0.02 3.36
C LEU A 251 1.48 -0.15 4.85
N ASN A 252 1.37 0.93 5.60
CA ASN A 252 1.50 0.88 7.06
C ASN A 252 0.14 0.57 7.68
N ILE A 253 -0.19 -0.72 7.77
CA ILE A 253 -1.50 -1.17 8.23
C ILE A 253 -1.82 -0.66 9.64
N PRO A 254 -0.92 -0.71 10.64
CA PRO A 254 -1.21 -0.16 11.95
C PRO A 254 -1.59 1.33 11.92
N ALA A 255 -0.90 2.14 11.12
CA ALA A 255 -1.21 3.56 10.99
C ALA A 255 -2.56 3.79 10.29
N ILE A 256 -2.87 3.00 9.27
CA ILE A 256 -4.15 3.06 8.56
C ILE A 256 -5.30 2.72 9.53
N ILE A 257 -5.14 1.68 10.32
CA ILE A 257 -6.14 1.27 11.33
C ILE A 257 -6.32 2.37 12.38
N THR A 258 -5.22 2.96 12.85
CA THR A 258 -5.27 4.09 13.80
C THR A 258 -6.05 5.26 13.22
N GLU A 259 -5.85 5.57 11.95
CA GLU A 259 -6.58 6.64 11.26
C GLU A 259 -8.08 6.31 11.13
N ILE A 260 -8.43 5.06 10.80
CA ILE A 260 -9.82 4.60 10.76
C ILE A 260 -10.48 4.75 12.12
N ILE A 261 -9.81 4.37 13.20
CA ILE A 261 -10.31 4.50 14.57
C ILE A 261 -10.54 5.97 14.91
N LYS A 262 -9.57 6.82 14.61
CA LYS A 262 -9.66 8.27 14.86
C LYS A 262 -10.86 8.88 14.14
N ASN A 263 -11.06 8.55 12.87
CA ASN A 263 -12.17 9.08 12.07
C ASN A 263 -13.53 8.56 12.52
N SER A 264 -13.59 7.40 13.17
CA SER A 264 -14.83 6.85 13.72
C SER A 264 -15.30 7.61 14.98
N GLN A 265 -14.42 8.36 15.62
CA GLN A 265 -14.66 9.04 16.91
C GLN A 265 -15.04 8.08 18.06
N GLN A 266 -14.80 6.77 17.87
CA GLN A 266 -15.02 5.76 18.90
C GLN A 266 -13.76 5.54 19.72
N GLN A 267 -13.94 5.20 20.98
CA GLN A 267 -12.84 4.78 21.84
C GLN A 267 -12.65 3.28 21.74
N ILE A 268 -11.41 2.86 21.52
CA ILE A 268 -11.05 1.46 21.35
C ILE A 268 -10.10 1.05 22.48
N ASP A 269 -10.34 -0.12 23.04
CA ASP A 269 -9.48 -0.72 24.03
C ASP A 269 -8.06 -0.89 23.48
N GLY A 270 -7.08 -0.44 24.27
CA GLY A 270 -5.66 -0.56 23.90
C GLY A 270 -5.19 -1.99 23.68
N GLU A 271 -5.78 -2.98 24.40
CA GLU A 271 -5.47 -4.38 24.18
C GLU A 271 -5.89 -4.88 22.80
N LEU A 272 -7.01 -4.41 22.28
CA LEU A 272 -7.46 -4.74 20.92
C LEU A 272 -6.49 -4.19 19.88
N ILE A 273 -6.08 -2.94 20.02
CA ILE A 273 -5.10 -2.29 19.13
C ILE A 273 -3.77 -3.03 19.18
N ASN A 274 -3.28 -3.36 20.37
CA ASN A 274 -2.04 -4.11 20.57
C ASN A 274 -2.12 -5.50 19.96
N GLY A 275 -3.24 -6.19 20.14
CA GLY A 275 -3.48 -7.52 19.56
C GLY A 275 -3.46 -7.48 18.03
N ILE A 276 -4.06 -6.47 17.43
CA ILE A 276 -4.04 -6.27 15.97
C ILE A 276 -2.61 -6.10 15.47
N THR A 277 -1.85 -5.23 16.09
CA THR A 277 -0.47 -4.97 15.68
C THR A 277 0.43 -6.18 15.90
N GLU A 278 0.25 -6.89 17.00
CA GLU A 278 0.97 -8.16 17.25
C GLU A 278 0.64 -9.20 16.18
N ALA A 279 -0.62 -9.35 15.79
CA ALA A 279 -1.02 -10.30 14.75
C ALA A 279 -0.40 -9.95 13.39
N ILE A 280 -0.29 -8.67 13.07
CA ILE A 280 0.42 -8.20 11.86
C ILE A 280 1.89 -8.56 11.96
N LEU A 281 2.55 -8.24 13.07
CA LEU A 281 3.97 -8.47 13.29
C LEU A 281 4.33 -9.96 13.22
N LYS A 282 3.53 -10.80 13.85
CA LYS A 282 3.73 -12.26 13.88
C LYS A 282 3.23 -12.98 12.63
N THR A 283 2.73 -12.28 11.66
CA THR A 283 2.15 -12.86 10.43
C THR A 283 1.09 -13.91 10.76
N ASP A 284 0.09 -13.48 11.52
CA ASP A 284 -1.05 -14.32 11.91
C ASP A 284 -2.36 -13.76 11.32
N PRO A 285 -2.63 -14.05 10.02
CA PRO A 285 -3.77 -13.45 9.33
C PRO A 285 -5.13 -13.89 9.88
N ILE A 286 -5.26 -15.11 10.37
CA ILE A 286 -6.54 -15.62 10.90
C ILE A 286 -6.89 -14.88 12.18
N ARG A 287 -5.94 -14.72 13.08
CA ARG A 287 -6.11 -13.91 14.29
C ARG A 287 -6.40 -12.45 13.96
N LEU A 288 -5.65 -11.90 13.00
CA LEU A 288 -5.86 -10.52 12.53
C LEU A 288 -7.29 -10.31 12.02
N LYS A 289 -7.79 -11.21 11.18
CA LYS A 289 -9.15 -11.14 10.65
C LYS A 289 -10.19 -11.13 11.78
N SER A 290 -10.02 -12.00 12.78
CA SER A 290 -10.90 -12.06 13.94
C SER A 290 -10.88 -10.76 14.74
N LEU A 291 -9.69 -10.19 14.99
CA LEU A 291 -9.54 -8.93 15.71
C LEU A 291 -10.09 -7.74 14.93
N LEU A 292 -9.92 -7.73 13.62
CA LEU A 292 -10.50 -6.70 12.75
C LEU A 292 -12.03 -6.79 12.72
N SER A 293 -12.60 -7.99 12.78
CA SER A 293 -14.05 -8.17 12.90
C SER A 293 -14.57 -7.58 14.21
N THR A 294 -13.88 -7.81 15.32
CA THR A 294 -14.21 -7.21 16.61
C THR A 294 -14.11 -5.68 16.56
N LEU A 295 -13.05 -5.15 15.96
CA LEU A 295 -12.87 -3.71 15.76
C LEU A 295 -14.01 -3.13 14.93
N ASN A 296 -14.36 -3.77 13.83
CA ASN A 296 -15.39 -3.25 12.92
C ASN A 296 -16.79 -3.25 13.52
N ALA A 297 -17.07 -4.12 14.46
CA ALA A 297 -18.31 -4.07 15.23
C ALA A 297 -18.47 -2.76 16.00
N ILE A 298 -17.36 -2.08 16.30
CA ILE A 298 -17.33 -0.82 17.03
C ILE A 298 -17.25 0.38 16.07
N VAL A 299 -16.31 0.36 15.12
CA VAL A 299 -16.04 1.52 14.24
C VAL A 299 -16.95 1.58 13.01
N ASN A 300 -17.54 0.45 12.62
CA ASN A 300 -18.46 0.33 11.49
C ASN A 300 -17.92 0.96 10.20
N ASN A 301 -16.72 0.56 9.82
CA ASN A 301 -16.06 1.01 8.60
C ASN A 301 -16.38 0.05 7.45
N ASP A 302 -16.80 0.58 6.29
CA ASP A 302 -17.23 -0.22 5.16
C ASP A 302 -16.10 -1.08 4.58
N ILE A 303 -14.88 -0.55 4.51
CA ILE A 303 -13.72 -1.27 4.00
C ILE A 303 -13.36 -2.44 4.91
N LEU A 304 -13.30 -2.20 6.23
CA LEU A 304 -13.07 -3.27 7.20
C LEU A 304 -14.18 -4.31 7.17
N GLY A 305 -15.43 -3.88 7.04
CA GLY A 305 -16.58 -4.77 6.91
C GLY A 305 -16.45 -5.70 5.71
N TYR A 306 -16.04 -5.17 4.58
CA TYR A 306 -15.78 -5.96 3.38
C TYR A 306 -14.64 -6.96 3.58
N LEU A 307 -13.51 -6.52 4.17
CA LEU A 307 -12.34 -7.37 4.40
C LEU A 307 -12.61 -8.53 5.36
N VAL A 308 -13.42 -8.32 6.39
CA VAL A 308 -13.73 -9.38 7.36
C VAL A 308 -14.81 -10.36 6.86
N MET A 309 -15.51 -10.02 5.76
CA MET A 309 -16.50 -10.89 5.13
C MET A 309 -15.90 -11.90 4.17
N VAL A 310 -14.68 -11.67 3.65
CA VAL A 310 -14.03 -12.64 2.75
C VAL A 310 -13.62 -13.89 3.53
N ASP A 311 -13.47 -15.01 2.83
CA ASP A 311 -13.04 -16.25 3.48
C ASP A 311 -11.59 -16.16 3.99
N ASP A 312 -11.22 -17.07 4.89
CA ASP A 312 -9.92 -17.05 5.55
C ASP A 312 -8.76 -17.21 4.56
N ALA A 313 -8.91 -18.04 3.56
CA ALA A 313 -7.86 -18.26 2.56
C ALA A 313 -7.63 -16.99 1.70
N SER A 314 -8.71 -16.33 1.29
CA SER A 314 -8.65 -15.07 0.53
C SER A 314 -8.06 -13.95 1.37
N PHE A 315 -8.48 -13.83 2.62
CA PHE A 315 -7.91 -12.84 3.53
C PHE A 315 -6.42 -13.05 3.75
N THR A 316 -6.00 -14.30 3.96
CA THR A 316 -4.58 -14.66 4.12
C THR A 316 -3.75 -14.30 2.90
N ALA A 317 -4.25 -14.58 1.69
CA ALA A 317 -3.57 -14.25 0.44
C ALA A 317 -3.43 -12.73 0.27
N LEU A 318 -4.47 -11.98 0.55
CA LEU A 318 -4.45 -10.51 0.49
C LEU A 318 -3.50 -9.93 1.54
N PHE A 319 -3.56 -10.41 2.76
CA PHE A 319 -2.67 -9.98 3.84
C PHE A 319 -1.19 -10.20 3.48
N ASN A 320 -0.85 -11.37 2.96
CA ASN A 320 0.53 -11.68 2.56
C ASN A 320 1.00 -10.78 1.41
N CYS A 321 0.14 -10.51 0.44
CA CYS A 321 0.43 -9.59 -0.66
C CYS A 321 0.76 -8.18 -0.14
N ILE A 322 -0.06 -7.66 0.74
CA ILE A 322 0.13 -6.32 1.33
C ILE A 322 1.39 -6.30 2.21
N LYS A 323 1.60 -7.29 3.04
CA LYS A 323 2.74 -7.36 3.96
C LYS A 323 4.07 -7.45 3.22
N ASN A 324 4.14 -8.23 2.16
CA ASN A 324 5.35 -8.39 1.36
C ASN A 324 5.69 -7.18 0.48
N GLY A 325 4.77 -6.24 0.36
CA GLY A 325 4.86 -5.11 -0.54
C GLY A 325 4.24 -5.42 -1.90
N ILE A 326 3.57 -4.44 -2.46
CA ILE A 326 2.84 -4.56 -3.71
C ILE A 326 3.74 -4.05 -4.83
N PRO A 327 4.23 -4.94 -5.73
CA PRO A 327 5.05 -4.49 -6.84
C PRO A 327 4.20 -3.82 -7.93
N MET A 328 4.70 -2.71 -8.45
CA MET A 328 4.11 -2.00 -9.58
C MET A 328 5.12 -1.91 -10.71
N ASN A 329 4.65 -2.13 -11.92
CA ASN A 329 5.44 -1.95 -13.12
C ASN A 329 5.67 -0.48 -13.41
N ILE A 330 6.84 -0.17 -13.98
CA ILE A 330 7.26 1.17 -14.33
C ILE A 330 7.49 1.21 -15.83
N THR A 331 6.88 2.16 -16.52
CA THR A 331 7.10 2.41 -17.94
C THR A 331 7.42 3.86 -18.16
N HIS A 332 8.56 4.14 -18.82
CA HIS A 332 8.94 5.47 -19.27
C HIS A 332 8.61 5.60 -20.75
N THR A 333 7.86 6.62 -21.10
CA THR A 333 7.52 6.89 -22.48
C THR A 333 8.55 7.83 -23.14
N LYS A 334 8.58 7.86 -24.48
CA LYS A 334 9.50 8.70 -25.23
C LYS A 334 9.24 10.20 -25.04
N ASP A 335 8.02 10.56 -24.70
CA ASP A 335 7.60 11.95 -24.46
C ASP A 335 7.84 12.41 -23.01
N GLY A 336 8.53 11.60 -22.20
CA GLY A 336 8.97 11.96 -20.87
C GLY A 336 7.96 11.68 -19.75
N HIS A 337 6.91 10.92 -20.02
CA HIS A 337 5.96 10.48 -19.00
C HIS A 337 6.39 9.18 -18.36
N THR A 338 6.05 9.00 -17.09
CA THR A 338 6.23 7.77 -16.32
C THR A 338 4.88 7.21 -15.93
N TYR A 339 4.64 5.95 -16.27
CA TYR A 339 3.44 5.22 -15.88
C TYR A 339 3.75 4.18 -14.83
N LEU A 340 2.94 4.15 -13.78
CA LEU A 340 2.97 3.15 -12.72
C LEU A 340 1.67 2.35 -12.75
N TYR A 341 1.76 1.02 -12.78
CA TYR A 341 0.55 0.20 -12.86
C TYR A 341 0.76 -1.18 -12.23
N LEU A 342 -0.33 -1.72 -11.70
CA LEU A 342 -0.42 -3.10 -11.25
C LEU A 342 -0.67 -3.99 -12.46
N ASP A 343 0.02 -5.13 -12.54
CA ASP A 343 -0.26 -6.14 -13.54
C ASP A 343 -1.04 -7.32 -12.97
N TYR A 344 -1.47 -8.24 -13.84
CA TYR A 344 -2.28 -9.37 -13.41
C TYR A 344 -1.52 -10.33 -12.49
N GLN A 345 -0.21 -10.47 -12.64
CA GLN A 345 0.60 -11.33 -11.77
C GLN A 345 0.63 -10.81 -10.34
N THR A 346 0.79 -9.50 -10.19
CA THR A 346 0.71 -8.82 -8.90
C THR A 346 -0.66 -9.02 -8.25
N LEU A 347 -1.72 -9.02 -9.07
CA LEU A 347 -3.10 -9.13 -8.62
C LEU A 347 -3.58 -10.59 -8.47
N THR A 348 -2.72 -11.58 -8.66
CA THR A 348 -3.10 -12.99 -8.53
C THR A 348 -3.88 -13.30 -7.24
N PRO A 349 -3.49 -12.81 -6.05
CA PRO A 349 -4.28 -13.03 -4.84
C PRO A 349 -5.68 -12.43 -4.92
N VAL A 350 -5.82 -11.24 -5.53
CA VAL A 350 -7.12 -10.59 -5.74
C VAL A 350 -7.95 -11.35 -6.78
N ILE A 351 -7.32 -11.81 -7.85
CA ILE A 351 -7.96 -12.61 -8.89
C ILE A 351 -8.49 -13.93 -8.30
N ASN A 352 -7.74 -14.56 -7.41
CA ASN A 352 -8.17 -15.79 -6.74
C ASN A 352 -9.41 -15.54 -5.85
N ILE A 353 -9.53 -14.38 -5.24
CA ILE A 353 -10.75 -13.97 -4.55
C ILE A 353 -11.90 -13.84 -5.54
N LEU A 354 -11.65 -13.17 -6.67
CA LEU A 354 -12.65 -12.96 -7.72
C LEU A 354 -13.02 -14.25 -8.46
N SER A 355 -12.13 -15.27 -8.49
CA SER A 355 -12.41 -16.55 -9.12
C SER A 355 -13.56 -17.33 -8.46
N GLY A 356 -13.80 -17.08 -7.19
CA GLY A 356 -14.96 -17.61 -6.48
C GLY A 356 -16.26 -16.84 -6.76
N ILE A 357 -16.16 -15.70 -7.43
CA ILE A 357 -17.31 -14.88 -7.78
C ILE A 357 -17.75 -15.28 -9.19
N LYS A 358 -18.89 -15.92 -9.27
CA LYS A 358 -19.56 -16.19 -10.54
C LYS A 358 -20.46 -15.02 -10.88
N VAL A 359 -20.19 -14.41 -12.03
CA VAL A 359 -21.06 -13.37 -12.56
C VAL A 359 -22.21 -14.04 -13.30
N ASP A 360 -23.42 -13.91 -12.75
CA ASP A 360 -24.63 -14.42 -13.37
C ASP A 360 -25.40 -13.25 -14.01
N LEU A 361 -25.39 -13.23 -15.34
CA LEU A 361 -26.10 -12.23 -16.13
C LEU A 361 -27.13 -12.93 -17.05
N GLY A 362 -28.38 -12.99 -16.60
CA GLY A 362 -29.44 -13.54 -17.42
C GLY A 362 -29.34 -15.02 -17.77
N GLY A 363 -28.78 -15.83 -16.84
CA GLY A 363 -28.58 -17.27 -17.01
C GLY A 363 -27.23 -17.66 -17.54
N LEU A 364 -26.34 -16.69 -17.80
CA LEU A 364 -24.95 -16.94 -18.18
C LEU A 364 -24.06 -16.74 -16.94
N SER A 365 -23.31 -17.77 -16.58
CA SER A 365 -22.38 -17.74 -15.45
C SER A 365 -20.95 -17.74 -15.96
N LEU A 366 -20.11 -16.81 -15.45
CA LEU A 366 -18.75 -16.60 -15.93
C LEU A 366 -17.75 -16.58 -14.77
N ASP A 367 -16.72 -17.43 -14.89
CA ASP A 367 -15.56 -17.39 -13.99
C ASP A 367 -14.47 -16.53 -14.64
N LEU A 368 -14.23 -15.34 -14.12
CA LEU A 368 -13.30 -14.37 -14.69
C LEU A 368 -11.86 -14.88 -14.73
N ALA A 369 -11.43 -15.65 -13.72
CA ALA A 369 -10.07 -16.18 -13.66
C ALA A 369 -9.79 -17.22 -14.73
N MET A 370 -10.82 -17.91 -15.22
CA MET A 370 -10.69 -18.94 -16.27
C MET A 370 -10.64 -18.36 -17.68
N ILE A 371 -11.15 -17.17 -17.91
CA ILE A 371 -11.31 -16.60 -19.26
C ILE A 371 -10.35 -15.46 -19.56
N ALA A 372 -9.75 -14.85 -18.56
CA ALA A 372 -8.84 -13.73 -18.72
C ALA A 372 -7.39 -14.15 -18.58
N GLU A 373 -6.52 -13.68 -19.48
CA GLU A 373 -5.09 -13.91 -19.43
C GLU A 373 -4.32 -12.74 -18.85
N GLN A 374 -4.80 -11.51 -19.04
CA GLN A 374 -4.10 -10.29 -18.64
C GLN A 374 -5.08 -9.28 -18.07
N TRP A 375 -4.60 -8.59 -17.03
CA TRP A 375 -5.34 -7.51 -16.35
C TRP A 375 -4.38 -6.35 -16.11
N LYS A 376 -4.83 -5.15 -16.41
CA LYS A 376 -4.20 -3.92 -15.94
C LYS A 376 -5.20 -3.15 -15.12
N LEU A 377 -4.88 -2.95 -13.86
CA LEU A 377 -5.72 -2.24 -12.92
C LEU A 377 -4.92 -1.10 -12.31
N MET A 378 -5.49 0.07 -12.21
CA MET A 378 -4.86 1.28 -11.71
C MET A 378 -3.61 1.71 -12.48
N GLN A 379 -3.78 2.69 -13.35
CA GLN A 379 -2.70 3.31 -14.08
C GLN A 379 -2.52 4.75 -13.61
N LEU A 380 -1.31 5.06 -13.14
CA LEU A 380 -0.89 6.39 -12.72
C LEU A 380 0.14 6.94 -13.70
N PHE A 381 0.12 8.24 -13.95
CA PHE A 381 1.13 8.88 -14.77
C PHE A 381 1.46 10.29 -14.25
N ASN A 382 2.62 10.79 -14.65
CA ASN A 382 3.04 12.16 -14.37
C ASN A 382 3.22 12.99 -15.66
#